data_91366e330c652c96c54e2bd5b8ec5a8f
#
_entry.id   91366e330c652c96c54e2bd5b8ec5a8f
#
_cell.length_a   1.000
_cell.length_b   1.000
_cell.length_c   1.000
_cell.angle_alpha   90.00
_cell.angle_beta   90.00
_cell.angle_gamma   90.00
#
_symmetry.space_group_name_H-M   'P 1'
#
loop_
_entity.id
_entity.type
_entity.pdbx_description
1 polymer ?
#
loop_
_entity_poly.entity_id
_entity_poly.type
_entity_poly.pdbx_seq_one_letter_code
_entity_poly.pdbx_strand_id
1 'polypeptide(L)'
;FNNVIDAFHVVAGGDVPERFFTDERIERKGILITDNLLKLKERFQFSNFPYEVEARWRLVETAWSLKISPKLLEVSYDKEDHILFTETDSSRRINITSSRDSLNGYQKGKCFYCRKDIQIVNSKDGDIVEVDHFFPHMLLTRIPEVNINGVWNLVLACQDCNRGTDGKFERIPQIPLLERLHARNEYLINSHHPLRETIINQTG
;
A
#
# COMPACT_ATOMS: atom_id res chain seq x y z
N PHE A 1 6.91 -22.35 8.04
CA PHE A 1 8.11 -21.65 8.52
C PHE A 1 9.26 -21.81 7.53
N ASN A 2 9.67 -23.05 7.15
CA ASN A 2 10.75 -23.28 6.19
C ASN A 2 10.53 -22.56 4.85
N ASN A 3 9.33 -22.71 4.28
CA ASN A 3 8.98 -22.07 3.01
C ASN A 3 9.08 -20.53 3.07
N VAL A 4 8.83 -19.93 4.22
CA VAL A 4 8.98 -18.47 4.41
C VAL A 4 10.44 -18.06 4.38
N ILE A 5 11.31 -18.80 5.07
CA ILE A 5 12.75 -18.54 5.08
C ILE A 5 13.36 -18.74 3.68
N ASP A 6 12.96 -19.80 2.99
CA ASP A 6 13.44 -20.09 1.64
C ASP A 6 12.97 -19.00 0.64
N ALA A 7 11.71 -18.57 0.74
CA ALA A 7 11.20 -17.47 -0.05
C ALA A 7 11.94 -16.14 0.23
N PHE A 8 12.28 -15.87 1.50
CA PHE A 8 13.06 -14.68 1.87
C PHE A 8 14.44 -14.69 1.21
N HIS A 9 15.14 -15.82 1.22
CA HIS A 9 16.46 -15.94 0.56
C HIS A 9 16.37 -15.71 -0.96
N VAL A 10 15.32 -16.21 -1.61
CA VAL A 10 15.07 -16.00 -3.05
C VAL A 10 14.82 -14.53 -3.35
N VAL A 11 13.94 -13.89 -2.57
CA VAL A 11 13.54 -12.48 -2.77
C VAL A 11 14.72 -11.54 -2.49
N ALA A 12 15.50 -11.80 -1.46
CA ALA A 12 16.65 -10.97 -1.08
C ALA A 12 17.86 -11.13 -2.01
N GLY A 13 17.81 -12.02 -3.01
CA GLY A 13 18.95 -12.27 -3.89
C GLY A 13 20.16 -12.88 -3.17
N GLY A 14 19.97 -13.46 -2.01
CA GLY A 14 20.95 -14.17 -1.21
C GLY A 14 21.59 -13.36 -0.09
N ASP A 15 22.03 -12.15 -0.30
CA ASP A 15 22.68 -11.37 0.75
C ASP A 15 22.12 -9.94 0.90
N VAL A 16 21.73 -9.60 2.12
CA VAL A 16 21.32 -8.24 2.51
C VAL A 16 22.32 -7.70 3.52
N PRO A 17 22.81 -6.46 3.34
CA PRO A 17 23.82 -5.88 4.22
C PRO A 17 23.41 -5.83 5.70
N GLU A 18 22.13 -5.54 5.96
CA GLU A 18 21.54 -5.48 7.30
C GLU A 18 20.53 -6.61 7.48
N ARG A 19 20.97 -7.76 7.93
CA ARG A 19 20.09 -8.90 8.18
C ARG A 19 19.26 -8.66 9.44
N PHE A 20 17.95 -8.98 9.37
CA PHE A 20 17.05 -8.97 10.52
C PHE A 20 17.05 -10.28 11.28
N PHE A 21 17.52 -11.35 10.66
CA PHE A 21 17.70 -12.65 11.29
C PHE A 21 18.84 -13.40 10.62
N THR A 22 19.40 -14.39 11.33
CA THR A 22 20.26 -15.43 10.78
C THR A 22 19.50 -16.76 10.75
N ASP A 23 19.70 -17.52 9.68
CA ASP A 23 19.11 -18.84 9.53
C ASP A 23 19.96 -19.88 10.27
N GLU A 24 19.45 -20.39 11.39
CA GLU A 24 20.09 -21.41 12.21
C GLU A 24 19.25 -22.71 12.26
N ARG A 25 18.43 -22.94 11.23
CA ARG A 25 17.54 -24.11 11.16
C ARG A 25 18.29 -25.43 11.23
N ILE A 26 19.49 -25.50 10.66
CA ILE A 26 20.33 -26.72 10.66
C ILE A 26 20.90 -26.97 12.06
N GLU A 27 21.46 -25.94 12.69
CA GLU A 27 22.19 -26.09 13.96
C GLU A 27 21.26 -26.03 15.18
N ARG A 28 20.32 -25.09 15.19
CA ARG A 28 19.47 -24.77 16.34
C ARG A 28 17.97 -24.95 16.08
N LYS A 29 17.57 -25.42 14.91
CA LYS A 29 16.18 -25.61 14.48
C LYS A 29 15.33 -24.33 14.54
N GLY A 30 15.93 -23.18 14.30
CA GLY A 30 15.27 -21.88 14.40
C GLY A 30 15.97 -20.79 13.61
N ILE A 31 15.58 -19.56 13.91
CA ILE A 31 16.25 -18.35 13.45
C ILE A 31 16.71 -17.55 14.65
N LEU A 32 17.85 -16.86 14.50
CA LEU A 32 18.30 -15.88 15.49
C LEU A 32 17.92 -14.48 15.03
N ILE A 33 17.13 -13.77 15.81
CA ILE A 33 16.79 -12.37 15.55
C ILE A 33 18.01 -11.51 15.85
N THR A 34 18.34 -10.61 14.92
CA THR A 34 19.47 -9.69 15.06
C THR A 34 19.05 -8.36 15.70
N ASP A 35 20.03 -7.62 16.21
CA ASP A 35 19.83 -6.27 16.76
C ASP A 35 19.27 -5.31 15.68
N ASN A 36 19.51 -5.56 14.40
CA ASN A 36 18.98 -4.73 13.32
C ASN A 36 17.44 -4.76 13.27
N LEU A 37 16.80 -5.90 13.57
CA LEU A 37 15.35 -5.95 13.71
C LEU A 37 14.90 -5.14 14.94
N LEU A 38 15.62 -5.21 16.05
CA LEU A 38 15.28 -4.47 17.27
C LEU A 38 15.43 -2.95 17.09
N LYS A 39 16.44 -2.50 16.34
CA LYS A 39 16.61 -1.09 15.96
C LYS A 39 15.45 -0.51 15.15
N LEU A 40 14.68 -1.35 14.43
CA LEU A 40 13.47 -0.87 13.77
C LEU A 40 12.44 -0.30 14.75
N LYS A 41 12.39 -0.85 15.98
CA LYS A 41 11.47 -0.40 17.03
C LYS A 41 11.72 1.06 17.45
N GLU A 42 12.93 1.54 17.29
CA GLU A 42 13.32 2.92 17.63
C GLU A 42 12.90 3.93 16.55
N ARG A 43 12.52 3.45 15.38
CA ARG A 43 12.06 4.32 14.29
C ARG A 43 10.61 4.72 14.50
N PHE A 44 10.30 5.99 14.29
CA PHE A 44 8.95 6.58 14.40
C PHE A 44 7.84 5.79 13.70
N GLN A 45 8.19 5.06 12.65
CA GLN A 45 7.24 4.33 11.80
C GLN A 45 6.94 2.91 12.28
N PHE A 46 7.61 2.43 13.30
CA PHE A 46 7.45 1.04 13.75
C PHE A 46 6.02 0.73 14.21
N SER A 47 5.32 1.71 14.79
CA SER A 47 3.92 1.55 15.21
C SER A 47 2.96 1.23 14.05
N ASN A 48 3.24 1.74 12.85
CA ASN A 48 2.43 1.50 11.64
C ASN A 48 2.83 0.22 10.89
N PHE A 49 4.05 -0.27 11.11
CA PHE A 49 4.61 -1.39 10.36
C PHE A 49 3.80 -2.70 10.48
N PRO A 50 3.32 -3.14 11.66
CA PRO A 50 2.50 -4.33 11.76
C PRO A 50 1.21 -4.25 10.94
N TYR A 51 0.55 -3.10 10.92
CA TYR A 51 -0.70 -2.89 10.16
C TYR A 51 -0.46 -2.89 8.66
N GLU A 52 0.64 -2.29 8.21
CA GLU A 52 1.04 -2.30 6.81
C GLU A 52 1.33 -3.73 6.33
N VAL A 53 2.06 -4.51 7.12
CA VAL A 53 2.36 -5.92 6.82
C VAL A 53 1.07 -6.74 6.78
N GLU A 54 0.19 -6.57 7.76
CA GLU A 54 -1.11 -7.24 7.80
C GLU A 54 -1.97 -6.90 6.59
N ALA A 55 -2.03 -5.61 6.21
CA ALA A 55 -2.78 -5.17 5.06
C ALA A 55 -2.25 -5.77 3.75
N ARG A 56 -0.93 -5.82 3.59
CA ARG A 56 -0.27 -6.48 2.45
C ARG A 56 -0.58 -7.98 2.41
N TRP A 57 -0.56 -8.63 3.58
CA TRP A 57 -0.90 -10.04 3.69
C TRP A 57 -2.35 -10.32 3.27
N ARG A 58 -3.30 -9.48 3.68
CA ARG A 58 -4.70 -9.57 3.26
C ARG A 58 -4.90 -9.50 1.76
N LEU A 59 -4.10 -8.68 1.04
CA LEU A 59 -4.12 -8.68 -0.42
C LEU A 59 -3.71 -10.05 -0.99
N VAL A 60 -2.67 -10.64 -0.44
CA VAL A 60 -2.20 -11.97 -0.86
C VAL A 60 -3.25 -13.04 -0.57
N GLU A 61 -3.86 -13.04 0.62
CA GLU A 61 -4.94 -13.97 1.00
C GLU A 61 -6.17 -13.83 0.11
N THR A 62 -6.53 -12.58 -0.26
CA THR A 62 -7.63 -12.32 -1.19
C THR A 62 -7.35 -12.94 -2.55
N ALA A 63 -6.15 -12.75 -3.10
CA ALA A 63 -5.77 -13.36 -4.36
C ALA A 63 -5.84 -14.89 -4.30
N TRP A 64 -5.36 -15.50 -3.22
CA TRP A 64 -5.44 -16.96 -3.03
C TRP A 64 -6.88 -17.46 -2.93
N SER A 65 -7.76 -16.71 -2.24
CA SER A 65 -9.19 -17.07 -2.15
C SER A 65 -9.87 -17.04 -3.54
N LEU A 66 -9.40 -16.16 -4.42
CA LEU A 66 -9.84 -16.04 -5.80
C LEU A 66 -9.13 -17.03 -6.75
N LYS A 67 -8.17 -17.81 -6.24
CA LYS A 67 -7.34 -18.74 -7.04
C LYS A 67 -6.56 -18.07 -8.17
N ILE A 68 -6.21 -16.81 -8.00
CA ILE A 68 -5.35 -16.05 -8.91
C ILE A 68 -3.98 -15.79 -8.26
N SER A 69 -3.00 -15.48 -9.11
CA SER A 69 -1.72 -15.02 -8.58
C SER A 69 -1.88 -13.69 -7.84
N PRO A 70 -1.25 -13.50 -6.66
CA PRO A 70 -1.24 -12.19 -5.98
C PRO A 70 -0.77 -11.04 -6.88
N LYS A 71 0.03 -11.34 -7.90
CA LYS A 71 0.51 -10.37 -8.89
C LYS A 71 -0.56 -9.90 -9.87
N LEU A 72 -1.68 -10.64 -9.97
CA LEU A 72 -2.79 -10.34 -10.90
C LEU A 72 -4.00 -9.75 -10.18
N LEU A 73 -3.90 -9.45 -8.88
CA LEU A 73 -4.98 -8.84 -8.13
C LEU A 73 -5.14 -7.38 -8.54
N GLU A 74 -6.19 -7.10 -9.31
CA GLU A 74 -6.56 -5.72 -9.65
C GLU A 74 -7.33 -5.10 -8.50
N VAL A 75 -6.86 -3.94 -8.04
CA VAL A 75 -7.47 -3.19 -6.93
C VAL A 75 -7.97 -1.86 -7.47
N SER A 76 -9.23 -1.56 -7.18
CA SER A 76 -9.91 -0.31 -7.53
C SER A 76 -10.57 0.31 -6.29
N TYR A 77 -10.91 1.59 -6.38
CA TYR A 77 -11.56 2.32 -5.29
C TYR A 77 -12.88 2.91 -5.74
N ASP A 78 -13.94 2.64 -4.98
CA ASP A 78 -15.24 3.27 -5.14
C ASP A 78 -15.34 4.48 -4.18
N LYS A 79 -15.49 5.67 -4.76
CA LYS A 79 -15.55 6.93 -4.01
C LYS A 79 -16.89 7.12 -3.29
N GLU A 80 -17.99 6.62 -3.86
CA GLU A 80 -19.33 6.78 -3.29
C GLU A 80 -19.49 5.92 -2.04
N ASP A 81 -19.07 4.67 -2.14
CA ASP A 81 -19.14 3.72 -1.03
C ASP A 81 -17.91 3.75 -0.11
N HIS A 82 -16.86 4.51 -0.47
CA HIS A 82 -15.58 4.58 0.24
C HIS A 82 -14.91 3.22 0.44
N ILE A 83 -15.02 2.32 -0.53
CA ILE A 83 -14.46 0.97 -0.46
C ILE A 83 -13.34 0.75 -1.47
N LEU A 84 -12.30 0.04 -1.05
CA LEU A 84 -11.38 -0.65 -1.95
C LEU A 84 -12.01 -1.99 -2.31
N PHE A 85 -11.98 -2.35 -3.60
CA PHE A 85 -12.53 -3.60 -4.08
C PHE A 85 -11.66 -4.22 -5.18
N THR A 86 -11.87 -5.51 -5.40
CA THR A 86 -11.40 -6.23 -6.57
C THR A 86 -12.59 -6.88 -7.25
N GLU A 87 -12.53 -7.04 -8.55
CA GLU A 87 -13.58 -7.71 -9.31
C GLU A 87 -13.15 -9.13 -9.69
N THR A 88 -14.12 -10.03 -9.70
CA THR A 88 -13.95 -11.39 -10.24
C THR A 88 -14.38 -11.43 -11.70
N ASP A 89 -14.03 -12.52 -12.42
CA ASP A 89 -14.49 -12.77 -13.80
C ASP A 89 -16.02 -12.72 -13.96
N SER A 90 -16.75 -12.93 -12.87
CA SER A 90 -18.22 -12.81 -12.80
C SER A 90 -18.71 -11.40 -12.50
N SER A 91 -17.85 -10.38 -12.54
CA SER A 91 -18.15 -8.97 -12.17
C SER A 91 -18.63 -8.80 -10.73
N ARG A 92 -18.33 -9.75 -9.85
CA ARG A 92 -18.64 -9.65 -8.43
C ARG A 92 -17.56 -8.83 -7.73
N ARG A 93 -17.94 -7.71 -7.11
CA ARG A 93 -17.05 -6.90 -6.27
C ARG A 93 -16.78 -7.58 -4.93
N ILE A 94 -15.52 -7.63 -4.55
CA ILE A 94 -15.07 -8.11 -3.24
C ILE A 94 -14.44 -6.93 -2.50
N ASN A 95 -15.01 -6.58 -1.36
CA ASN A 95 -14.52 -5.49 -0.52
C ASN A 95 -13.18 -5.87 0.13
N ILE A 96 -12.15 -5.07 -0.13
CA ILE A 96 -10.81 -5.19 0.43
C ILE A 96 -10.35 -3.91 1.14
N THR A 97 -11.27 -3.08 1.61
CA THR A 97 -10.96 -1.81 2.31
C THR A 97 -10.04 -2.00 3.51
N SER A 98 -10.09 -3.18 4.15
CA SER A 98 -9.14 -3.55 5.21
C SER A 98 -7.67 -3.59 4.76
N SER A 99 -7.42 -3.56 3.45
CA SER A 99 -6.07 -3.55 2.85
C SER A 99 -5.58 -2.14 2.49
N ARG A 100 -6.34 -1.07 2.78
CA ARG A 100 -5.97 0.32 2.46
C ARG A 100 -4.60 0.71 3.04
N ASP A 101 -4.24 0.14 4.18
CA ASP A 101 -2.98 0.44 4.86
C ASP A 101 -1.76 -0.04 4.06
N SER A 102 -1.96 -0.93 3.09
CA SER A 102 -0.93 -1.34 2.13
C SER A 102 -0.46 -0.18 1.24
N LEU A 103 -1.28 0.87 1.07
CA LEU A 103 -0.90 2.09 0.34
C LEU A 103 0.16 2.93 1.09
N ASN A 104 0.38 2.65 2.38
CA ASN A 104 1.25 3.45 3.25
C ASN A 104 2.75 3.31 2.93
N GLY A 105 3.20 2.28 2.25
CA GLY A 105 4.61 1.92 2.09
C GLY A 105 5.56 3.08 1.79
N TYR A 106 5.24 3.90 0.79
CA TYR A 106 6.01 5.10 0.45
C TYR A 106 5.75 6.26 1.43
N GLN A 107 4.52 6.42 1.88
CA GLN A 107 4.08 7.57 2.68
C GLN A 107 4.57 7.53 4.13
N LYS A 108 4.84 6.32 4.64
CA LYS A 108 5.45 6.09 5.95
C LYS A 108 4.67 6.77 7.09
N GLY A 109 3.34 6.60 7.10
CA GLY A 109 2.48 7.18 8.12
C GLY A 109 2.30 8.70 8.01
N LYS A 110 2.52 9.27 6.80
CA LYS A 110 2.35 10.71 6.57
C LYS A 110 1.33 10.98 5.49
N CYS A 111 0.56 12.06 5.68
CA CYS A 111 -0.35 12.57 4.65
C CYS A 111 0.43 12.83 3.36
N PHE A 112 -0.11 12.37 2.22
CA PHE A 112 0.53 12.56 0.92
C PHE A 112 0.76 14.04 0.59
N TYR A 113 -0.16 14.91 0.95
CA TYR A 113 -0.13 16.34 0.62
C TYR A 113 0.71 17.17 1.60
N CYS A 114 0.32 17.24 2.86
CA CYS A 114 0.92 18.14 3.84
C CYS A 114 2.07 17.51 4.67
N ARG A 115 2.27 16.21 4.57
CA ARG A 115 3.31 15.45 5.30
C ARG A 115 3.13 15.41 6.81
N LYS A 116 2.00 15.86 7.36
CA LYS A 116 1.64 15.61 8.76
C LYS A 116 1.50 14.11 9.00
N ASP A 117 1.76 13.69 10.24
CA ASP A 117 1.53 12.33 10.66
C ASP A 117 0.05 11.98 10.56
N ILE A 118 -0.26 10.79 10.03
CA ILE A 118 -1.62 10.26 9.93
C ILE A 118 -1.68 8.94 10.68
N GLN A 119 -2.75 8.74 11.42
CA GLN A 119 -3.00 7.47 12.11
C GLN A 119 -3.73 6.52 11.19
N ILE A 120 -3.09 5.40 10.88
CA ILE A 120 -3.64 4.36 10.01
C ILE A 120 -4.65 3.52 10.77
N VAL A 121 -4.52 3.43 12.08
CA VAL A 121 -5.40 2.68 12.98
C VAL A 121 -6.48 3.58 13.53
N ASN A 122 -7.71 3.07 13.66
CA ASN A 122 -8.82 3.74 14.32
C ASN A 122 -8.43 4.15 15.75
N SER A 123 -7.89 5.35 15.91
CA SER A 123 -7.82 5.97 17.23
C SER A 123 -9.17 6.60 17.53
N LYS A 124 -9.58 6.55 18.79
CA LYS A 124 -10.82 7.19 19.26
C LYS A 124 -10.78 8.74 19.15
N ASP A 125 -9.61 9.30 18.81
CA ASP A 125 -9.35 10.73 18.73
C ASP A 125 -8.83 11.12 17.33
N GLY A 126 -9.70 11.12 16.36
CA GLY A 126 -9.85 12.21 15.40
C GLY A 126 -9.15 12.19 14.07
N ASP A 127 -7.98 11.88 13.72
CA ASP A 127 -7.46 12.04 12.34
C ASP A 127 -7.48 10.71 11.56
N ILE A 128 -8.68 10.28 11.19
CA ILE A 128 -8.85 9.08 10.35
C ILE A 128 -8.23 9.34 8.99
N VAL A 129 -7.27 8.49 8.62
CA VAL A 129 -6.70 8.49 7.28
C VAL A 129 -7.78 8.16 6.25
N GLU A 130 -7.83 8.97 5.20
CA GLU A 130 -8.74 8.77 4.07
C GLU A 130 -7.95 8.35 2.83
N VAL A 131 -8.60 7.53 1.97
CA VAL A 131 -8.10 7.27 0.63
C VAL A 131 -8.61 8.39 -0.27
N ASP A 132 -7.70 9.05 -1.00
CA ASP A 132 -8.05 10.10 -1.94
C ASP A 132 -7.56 9.75 -3.35
N HIS A 133 -8.37 10.12 -4.34
CA HIS A 133 -7.95 10.14 -5.73
C HIS A 133 -7.05 11.35 -6.00
N PHE A 134 -5.79 11.12 -6.32
CA PHE A 134 -4.87 12.19 -6.67
C PHE A 134 -5.40 13.03 -7.86
N PHE A 135 -5.72 12.38 -8.96
CA PHE A 135 -6.51 12.99 -10.03
C PHE A 135 -7.98 12.81 -9.71
N PRO A 136 -8.78 13.90 -9.70
CA PRO A 136 -10.15 13.84 -9.24
C PRO A 136 -11.04 13.00 -10.14
N HIS A 137 -12.03 12.34 -9.53
CA HIS A 137 -12.95 11.44 -10.20
C HIS A 137 -13.72 12.06 -11.38
N MET A 138 -13.92 13.39 -11.35
CA MET A 138 -14.55 14.12 -12.46
C MET A 138 -13.82 13.95 -13.81
N LEU A 139 -12.56 13.53 -13.81
CA LEU A 139 -11.80 13.28 -15.04
C LEU A 139 -12.27 12.02 -15.78
N LEU A 140 -12.98 11.09 -15.15
CA LEU A 140 -13.53 9.90 -15.81
C LEU A 140 -14.36 10.24 -17.06
N THR A 141 -15.11 11.34 -17.01
CA THR A 141 -15.92 11.77 -18.16
C THR A 141 -15.09 12.39 -19.29
N ARG A 142 -13.86 12.81 -19.00
CA ARG A 142 -12.99 13.48 -19.98
C ARG A 142 -11.93 12.57 -20.58
N ILE A 143 -11.52 11.57 -19.83
CA ILE A 143 -10.48 10.60 -20.21
C ILE A 143 -10.94 9.19 -19.81
N PRO A 144 -12.00 8.66 -20.44
CA PRO A 144 -12.61 7.39 -20.05
C PRO A 144 -11.70 6.18 -20.27
N GLU A 145 -10.66 6.32 -21.08
CA GLU A 145 -9.64 5.29 -21.32
C GLU A 145 -8.68 5.10 -20.14
N VAL A 146 -8.63 6.03 -19.19
CA VAL A 146 -7.75 5.96 -18.03
C VAL A 146 -8.52 5.47 -16.81
N ASN A 147 -8.03 4.41 -16.17
CA ASN A 147 -8.61 3.91 -14.92
C ASN A 147 -8.28 4.85 -13.74
N ILE A 148 -9.04 5.92 -13.60
CA ILE A 148 -8.90 6.90 -12.50
C ILE A 148 -9.11 6.25 -11.11
N ASN A 149 -9.87 5.16 -11.01
CA ASN A 149 -10.08 4.41 -9.77
C ASN A 149 -8.96 3.42 -9.46
N GLY A 150 -7.95 3.34 -10.33
CA GLY A 150 -6.80 2.47 -10.14
C GLY A 150 -5.89 2.88 -8.99
N VAL A 151 -5.23 1.89 -8.40
CA VAL A 151 -4.29 2.09 -7.26
C VAL A 151 -3.20 3.12 -7.54
N TRP A 152 -2.77 3.23 -8.80
CA TRP A 152 -1.76 4.23 -9.21
C TRP A 152 -2.18 5.65 -8.86
N ASN A 153 -3.48 5.92 -8.77
CA ASN A 153 -4.08 7.23 -8.51
C ASN A 153 -4.53 7.40 -7.04
N LEU A 154 -4.42 6.37 -6.19
CA LEU A 154 -4.88 6.41 -4.81
C LEU A 154 -3.76 6.78 -3.84
N VAL A 155 -4.02 7.70 -2.92
CA VAL A 155 -3.08 8.12 -1.88
C VAL A 155 -3.77 8.19 -0.53
N LEU A 156 -3.00 8.10 0.56
CA LEU A 156 -3.50 8.32 1.91
C LEU A 156 -3.38 9.80 2.28
N ALA A 157 -4.47 10.40 2.71
CA ALA A 157 -4.52 11.81 3.06
C ALA A 157 -5.18 12.01 4.45
N CYS A 158 -4.82 13.08 5.15
CA CYS A 158 -5.60 13.55 6.27
C CYS A 158 -6.89 14.21 5.79
N GLN A 159 -7.89 14.23 6.65
CA GLN A 159 -9.21 14.79 6.34
C GLN A 159 -9.11 16.25 5.86
N ASP A 160 -8.29 17.08 6.51
CA ASP A 160 -8.11 18.49 6.13
C ASP A 160 -7.62 18.65 4.69
N CYS A 161 -6.62 17.85 4.28
CA CYS A 161 -6.09 17.90 2.93
C CYS A 161 -7.03 17.30 1.89
N ASN A 162 -7.82 16.28 2.25
CA ASN A 162 -8.73 15.64 1.33
C ASN A 162 -9.99 16.49 1.13
N ARG A 163 -10.71 16.82 2.22
CA ARG A 163 -12.04 17.47 2.18
C ARG A 163 -12.22 18.66 3.13
N GLY A 164 -11.14 19.15 3.75
CA GLY A 164 -11.19 20.39 4.52
C GLY A 164 -11.47 21.61 3.64
N THR A 165 -11.77 22.76 4.26
CA THR A 165 -12.15 24.00 3.58
C THR A 165 -11.17 24.41 2.48
N ASP A 166 -9.86 24.22 2.72
CA ASP A 166 -8.79 24.48 1.76
C ASP A 166 -8.20 23.18 1.18
N GLY A 167 -8.87 22.07 1.38
CA GLY A 167 -8.46 20.74 0.92
C GLY A 167 -8.39 20.65 -0.61
N LYS A 168 -7.77 19.58 -1.09
CA LYS A 168 -7.64 19.32 -2.52
C LYS A 168 -9.00 19.11 -3.19
N PHE A 169 -9.89 18.36 -2.54
CA PHE A 169 -11.22 18.02 -3.03
C PHE A 169 -11.19 17.58 -4.52
N GLU A 170 -11.86 18.32 -5.41
CA GLU A 170 -11.89 18.06 -6.86
C GLU A 170 -10.85 18.85 -7.66
N ARG A 171 -9.89 19.50 -7.01
CA ARG A 171 -8.86 20.30 -7.68
C ARG A 171 -7.81 19.39 -8.32
N ILE A 172 -7.32 19.82 -9.47
CA ILE A 172 -6.16 19.19 -10.12
C ILE A 172 -4.90 19.55 -9.31
N PRO A 173 -4.11 18.58 -8.87
CA PRO A 173 -2.90 18.83 -8.10
C PRO A 173 -1.83 19.57 -8.89
N GLN A 174 -0.97 20.31 -8.18
CA GLN A 174 0.17 21.00 -8.75
C GLN A 174 1.28 20.02 -9.18
N ILE A 175 2.13 20.44 -10.10
CA ILE A 175 3.23 19.64 -10.66
C ILE A 175 4.13 18.98 -9.59
N PRO A 176 4.57 19.67 -8.51
CA PRO A 176 5.40 19.03 -7.48
C PRO A 176 4.72 17.85 -6.79
N LEU A 177 3.38 17.87 -6.70
CA LEU A 177 2.62 16.74 -6.17
C LEU A 177 2.52 15.60 -7.18
N LEU A 178 2.47 15.90 -8.47
CA LEU A 178 2.52 14.88 -9.54
C LEU A 178 3.89 14.16 -9.54
N GLU A 179 4.99 14.88 -9.39
CA GLU A 179 6.33 14.30 -9.24
C GLU A 179 6.39 13.36 -8.02
N ARG A 180 5.74 13.76 -6.91
CA ARG A 180 5.64 12.91 -5.72
C ARG A 180 4.80 11.66 -5.98
N LEU A 181 3.70 11.76 -6.74
CA LEU A 181 2.89 10.59 -7.11
C LEU A 181 3.71 9.63 -7.98
N HIS A 182 4.41 10.16 -8.98
CA HIS A 182 5.31 9.37 -9.81
C HIS A 182 6.36 8.64 -8.95
N ALA A 183 7.07 9.36 -8.09
CA ALA A 183 8.06 8.76 -7.19
C ALA A 183 7.46 7.67 -6.28
N ARG A 184 6.20 7.84 -5.82
CA ARG A 184 5.49 6.81 -5.05
C ARG A 184 5.18 5.58 -5.90
N ASN A 185 4.69 5.77 -7.10
CA ASN A 185 4.38 4.66 -8.00
C ASN A 185 5.65 3.90 -8.37
N GLU A 186 6.73 4.59 -8.72
CA GLU A 186 8.04 3.99 -8.97
C GLU A 186 8.56 3.20 -7.75
N TYR A 187 8.40 3.73 -6.53
CA TYR A 187 8.77 3.00 -5.33
C TYR A 187 8.00 1.67 -5.20
N LEU A 188 6.69 1.66 -5.46
CA LEU A 188 5.88 0.45 -5.37
C LEU A 188 6.22 -0.53 -6.51
N ILE A 189 6.42 -0.03 -7.73
CA ILE A 189 6.79 -0.82 -8.91
C ILE A 189 8.17 -1.49 -8.73
N ASN A 190 9.14 -0.77 -8.18
CA ASN A 190 10.50 -1.28 -7.98
C ASN A 190 10.69 -2.05 -6.68
N SER A 191 9.64 -2.30 -5.92
CA SER A 191 9.67 -3.07 -4.67
C SER A 191 8.97 -4.43 -4.82
N HIS A 192 9.06 -5.27 -3.77
CA HIS A 192 8.28 -6.52 -3.68
C HIS A 192 6.85 -6.30 -3.15
N HIS A 193 6.28 -5.12 -3.39
CA HIS A 193 4.94 -4.79 -2.94
C HIS A 193 3.88 -5.61 -3.69
N PRO A 194 2.83 -6.14 -3.02
CA PRO A 194 1.76 -6.91 -3.68
C PRO A 194 1.05 -6.15 -4.80
N LEU A 195 0.96 -4.81 -4.70
CA LEU A 195 0.32 -3.96 -5.71
C LEU A 195 1.23 -3.61 -6.91
N ARG A 196 2.46 -4.13 -6.95
CA ARG A 196 3.42 -3.84 -8.03
C ARG A 196 2.82 -4.12 -9.41
N GLU A 197 2.39 -5.35 -9.64
CA GLU A 197 1.86 -5.76 -10.94
C GLU A 197 0.51 -5.07 -11.25
N THR A 198 -0.29 -4.82 -10.20
CA THR A 198 -1.54 -4.05 -10.34
C THR A 198 -1.27 -2.66 -10.93
N ILE A 199 -0.28 -1.94 -10.38
CA ILE A 199 0.08 -0.60 -10.87
C ILE A 199 0.60 -0.69 -12.31
N ILE A 200 1.50 -1.63 -12.62
CA ILE A 200 2.04 -1.82 -13.97
C ILE A 200 0.88 -2.06 -14.97
N ASN A 201 -0.05 -2.96 -14.65
CA ASN A 201 -1.17 -3.28 -15.54
C ASN A 201 -2.14 -2.10 -15.72
N GLN A 202 -2.27 -1.24 -14.73
CA GLN A 202 -3.17 -0.08 -14.77
C GLN A 202 -2.56 1.16 -15.45
N THR A 203 -1.24 1.22 -15.60
CA THR A 203 -0.55 2.38 -16.18
C THR A 203 0.07 2.11 -17.56
N GLY A 204 0.14 0.88 -17.99
CA GLY A 204 0.65 0.46 -19.29
C GLY A 204 2.12 0.12 -19.27
#